data_4012590eee781d7cae379f228f948164
#
_entry.id   4012590eee781d7cae379f228f948164
#
_cell.length_a   1.000
_cell.length_b   1.000
_cell.length_c   1.000
_cell.angle_alpha   90.00
_cell.angle_beta   90.00
_cell.angle_gamma   90.00
#
_symmetry.space_group_name_H-M   'P 1'
#
loop_
_entity.id
_entity.type
_entity.pdbx_description
1 polymer ?
#
loop_
_entity_poly.entity_id
_entity_poly.type
_entity_poly.pdbx_seq_one_letter_code
_entity_poly.pdbx_strand_id
1 'polypeptide(L)'
;MSNVLFNNALNRVPQKTPPIWFMRQAGRYHSHYQNLKEDYSFEELCKNPELAAQTALGPINDFDFDVSILFSDILFPLEALGMDLKYNPGPIFGKFINNANYDELKTAEEAVIDLTFQSEALKITREILPKNKSLIGFVGGPWTVASYGTGMNKGVNHKGNFKNDFIFKLLTKKIIPLLKRNIELQISSGAEIVMIFDTDASRIENKKDFYDYSNLVYENLIKPFDRKVGFFAKHPFNYDFFIENINSSEDKTLSGIGFDHTFQISDLLKKTKRGFVQGNFNQEILTKPLDEVKKALDEYIEPILSLDLSDRAGWVCGLGHGILKTTPEENVSYFIETIRNTFK
;
A
#
# COMPACT_ATOMS: atom_id res chain seq x y z
N MET A 1 16.75 12.60 -4.37
CA MET A 1 15.84 13.57 -5.02
C MET A 1 14.51 12.86 -5.16
N SER A 2 13.39 13.56 -5.06
CA SER A 2 12.04 12.99 -5.16
C SER A 2 11.26 13.66 -6.29
N ASN A 3 10.14 13.05 -6.68
CA ASN A 3 9.21 13.67 -7.63
C ASN A 3 8.61 14.94 -7.01
N VAL A 4 8.62 16.05 -7.73
CA VAL A 4 8.15 17.35 -7.21
C VAL A 4 6.66 17.30 -6.90
N LEU A 5 5.85 16.69 -7.80
CA LEU A 5 4.40 16.59 -7.60
C LEU A 5 4.06 15.75 -6.35
N PHE A 6 4.78 14.64 -6.16
CA PHE A 6 4.57 13.79 -4.99
C PHE A 6 5.00 14.49 -3.69
N ASN A 7 6.14 15.16 -3.69
CA ASN A 7 6.58 15.94 -2.54
C ASN A 7 5.61 17.08 -2.20
N ASN A 8 5.07 17.78 -3.22
CA ASN A 8 4.03 18.77 -3.03
C ASN A 8 2.77 18.18 -2.39
N ALA A 9 2.33 16.98 -2.86
CA ALA A 9 1.18 16.30 -2.29
C ALA A 9 1.40 15.91 -0.82
N LEU A 10 2.59 15.38 -0.47
CA LEU A 10 2.95 15.07 0.93
C LEU A 10 2.86 16.29 1.85
N ASN A 11 3.19 17.46 1.33
CA ASN A 11 3.23 18.72 2.08
C ASN A 11 1.99 19.61 1.85
N ARG A 12 1.01 19.15 1.09
CA ARG A 12 -0.19 19.89 0.69
C ARG A 12 0.12 21.26 0.08
N VAL A 13 1.15 21.30 -0.76
CA VAL A 13 1.45 22.47 -1.58
C VAL A 13 0.47 22.45 -2.77
N PRO A 14 -0.31 23.52 -2.98
CA PRO A 14 -1.25 23.59 -4.10
C PRO A 14 -0.55 23.40 -5.44
N GLN A 15 -1.09 22.50 -6.26
CA GLN A 15 -0.59 22.20 -7.61
C GLN A 15 -1.74 21.81 -8.54
N LYS A 16 -1.59 22.07 -9.82
CA LYS A 16 -2.61 21.72 -10.79
C LYS A 16 -2.63 20.20 -11.02
N THR A 17 -1.51 19.65 -11.45
CA THR A 17 -1.38 18.24 -11.80
C THR A 17 -1.08 17.39 -10.56
N PRO A 18 -1.87 16.36 -10.24
CA PRO A 18 -1.55 15.42 -9.17
C PRO A 18 -0.46 14.45 -9.59
N PRO A 19 0.36 13.94 -8.65
CA PRO A 19 1.19 12.76 -8.90
C PRO A 19 0.30 11.52 -9.06
N ILE A 20 0.75 10.57 -9.88
CA ILE A 20 0.00 9.33 -10.19
C ILE A 20 0.84 8.11 -9.79
N TRP A 21 0.25 7.19 -9.05
CA TRP A 21 0.73 5.82 -8.87
C TRP A 21 -0.40 4.86 -8.53
N PHE A 22 -0.23 3.58 -8.86
CA PHE A 22 -1.23 2.56 -8.60
C PHE A 22 -0.69 1.49 -7.66
N MET A 23 -1.50 1.05 -6.70
CA MET A 23 -1.23 -0.19 -5.97
C MET A 23 -1.11 -1.34 -6.96
N ARG A 24 -0.05 -2.14 -6.84
CA ARG A 24 0.27 -3.26 -7.74
C ARG A 24 0.53 -2.84 -9.19
N GLN A 25 1.03 -1.62 -9.42
CA GLN A 25 1.36 -1.11 -10.77
C GLN A 25 2.35 -2.00 -11.52
N ALA A 26 3.28 -2.67 -10.86
CA ALA A 26 4.01 -3.81 -11.40
C ALA A 26 3.22 -5.08 -11.11
N GLY A 27 2.74 -5.78 -12.13
CA GLY A 27 1.90 -6.94 -11.90
C GLY A 27 1.38 -7.61 -13.18
N ARG A 28 0.55 -8.61 -12.99
CA ARG A 28 0.11 -9.57 -14.02
C ARG A 28 -0.67 -8.98 -15.21
N TYR A 29 -1.11 -7.75 -15.13
CA TYR A 29 -1.76 -7.07 -16.26
C TYR A 29 -0.74 -6.54 -17.27
N HIS A 30 0.50 -6.30 -16.85
CA HIS A 30 1.54 -5.56 -17.56
C HIS A 30 2.47 -6.52 -18.30
N SER A 31 2.68 -6.29 -19.60
CA SER A 31 3.50 -7.11 -20.49
C SER A 31 4.95 -7.24 -20.00
N HIS A 32 5.56 -6.14 -19.51
CA HIS A 32 6.90 -6.17 -18.93
C HIS A 32 7.00 -7.22 -17.80
N TYR A 33 6.03 -7.24 -16.88
CA TYR A 33 6.00 -8.23 -15.80
C TYR A 33 5.76 -9.65 -16.33
N GLN A 34 4.90 -9.81 -17.34
CA GLN A 34 4.62 -11.12 -17.93
C GLN A 34 5.86 -11.71 -18.58
N ASN A 35 6.65 -10.90 -19.31
CA ASN A 35 7.91 -11.31 -19.91
C ASN A 35 8.92 -11.80 -18.84
N LEU A 36 9.07 -11.07 -17.73
CA LEU A 36 9.92 -11.51 -16.63
C LEU A 36 9.42 -12.84 -16.00
N LYS A 37 8.12 -13.06 -15.97
CA LYS A 37 7.51 -14.28 -15.45
C LYS A 37 7.71 -15.52 -16.34
N GLU A 38 8.14 -15.39 -17.57
CA GLU A 38 8.52 -16.52 -18.44
C GLU A 38 9.79 -17.19 -17.90
N ASP A 39 10.75 -16.39 -17.38
CA ASP A 39 12.05 -16.88 -16.95
C ASP A 39 12.15 -17.08 -15.42
N TYR A 40 11.37 -16.34 -14.62
CA TYR A 40 11.51 -16.29 -13.16
C TYR A 40 10.20 -16.56 -12.44
N SER A 41 10.26 -17.28 -11.33
CA SER A 41 9.14 -17.42 -10.40
C SER A 41 8.80 -16.09 -9.72
N PHE A 42 7.59 -15.97 -9.14
CA PHE A 42 7.21 -14.80 -8.37
C PHE A 42 8.14 -14.53 -7.18
N GLU A 43 8.56 -15.61 -6.51
CA GLU A 43 9.46 -15.53 -5.36
C GLU A 43 10.85 -15.06 -5.77
N GLU A 44 11.39 -15.52 -6.90
CA GLU A 44 12.66 -15.04 -7.44
C GLU A 44 12.57 -13.56 -7.81
N LEU A 45 11.50 -13.13 -8.48
CA LEU A 45 11.27 -11.71 -8.80
C LEU A 45 11.20 -10.81 -7.56
N CYS A 46 10.71 -11.33 -6.42
CA CYS A 46 10.64 -10.56 -5.19
C CYS A 46 11.94 -10.60 -4.37
N LYS A 47 12.61 -11.77 -4.31
CA LYS A 47 13.74 -12.01 -3.40
C LYS A 47 15.11 -11.75 -4.03
N ASN A 48 15.21 -11.70 -5.35
CA ASN A 48 16.40 -11.22 -6.03
C ASN A 48 16.31 -9.69 -6.18
N PRO A 49 17.20 -8.91 -5.54
CA PRO A 49 17.09 -7.44 -5.49
C PRO A 49 17.14 -6.77 -6.86
N GLU A 50 17.95 -7.28 -7.79
CA GLU A 50 18.08 -6.77 -9.16
C GLU A 50 16.78 -7.00 -9.96
N LEU A 51 16.21 -8.20 -9.85
CA LEU A 51 14.94 -8.53 -10.52
C LEU A 51 13.79 -7.73 -9.94
N ALA A 52 13.75 -7.54 -8.62
CA ALA A 52 12.74 -6.71 -7.96
C ALA A 52 12.82 -5.25 -8.43
N ALA A 53 14.03 -4.70 -8.53
CA ALA A 53 14.26 -3.35 -9.04
C ALA A 53 13.86 -3.22 -10.53
N GLN A 54 14.24 -4.18 -11.37
CA GLN A 54 13.83 -4.24 -12.77
C GLN A 54 12.32 -4.32 -12.93
N THR A 55 11.66 -5.14 -12.11
CA THR A 55 10.19 -5.28 -12.11
C THR A 55 9.51 -3.97 -11.71
N ALA A 56 10.01 -3.28 -10.67
CA ALA A 56 9.48 -2.01 -10.20
C ALA A 56 9.65 -0.87 -11.22
N LEU A 57 10.69 -0.94 -12.07
CA LEU A 57 10.99 0.09 -13.08
C LEU A 57 10.08 0.01 -14.31
N GLY A 58 9.59 -1.19 -14.68
CA GLY A 58 8.77 -1.38 -15.88
C GLY A 58 7.60 -0.39 -15.99
N PRO A 59 6.70 -0.29 -15.00
CA PRO A 59 5.59 0.67 -15.06
C PRO A 59 6.01 2.13 -15.15
N ILE A 60 7.17 2.49 -14.62
CA ILE A 60 7.72 3.84 -14.71
C ILE A 60 8.09 4.16 -16.17
N ASN A 61 8.71 3.22 -16.85
CA ASN A 61 9.15 3.38 -18.22
C ASN A 61 7.97 3.40 -19.21
N ASP A 62 6.99 2.52 -19.00
CA ASP A 62 5.93 2.27 -19.96
C ASP A 62 4.72 3.20 -19.78
N PHE A 63 4.43 3.63 -18.54
CA PHE A 63 3.27 4.47 -18.22
C PHE A 63 3.61 5.83 -17.62
N ASP A 64 4.90 6.12 -17.39
CA ASP A 64 5.36 7.39 -16.80
C ASP A 64 4.75 7.70 -15.41
N PHE A 65 4.49 6.70 -14.58
CA PHE A 65 4.09 6.94 -13.19
C PHE A 65 5.09 7.85 -12.46
N ASP A 66 4.59 8.65 -11.51
CA ASP A 66 5.42 9.59 -10.73
C ASP A 66 6.15 8.93 -9.57
N VAL A 67 5.63 7.79 -9.10
CA VAL A 67 6.13 7.08 -7.93
C VAL A 67 6.36 5.61 -8.27
N SER A 68 7.58 5.13 -8.06
CA SER A 68 7.89 3.70 -8.03
C SER A 68 7.63 3.15 -6.64
N ILE A 69 7.23 1.89 -6.56
CA ILE A 69 7.04 1.18 -5.30
C ILE A 69 7.90 -0.09 -5.31
N LEU A 70 8.47 -0.42 -4.16
CA LEU A 70 9.16 -1.70 -3.95
C LEU A 70 8.35 -2.86 -4.55
N PHE A 71 8.99 -3.73 -5.34
CA PHE A 71 8.36 -4.96 -5.78
C PHE A 71 8.60 -6.06 -4.76
N SER A 72 7.56 -6.46 -4.02
CA SER A 72 7.62 -7.46 -2.95
C SER A 72 6.21 -7.98 -2.64
N ASP A 73 6.07 -8.77 -1.58
CA ASP A 73 4.78 -9.22 -1.06
C ASP A 73 4.59 -8.89 0.42
N ILE A 74 3.35 -8.58 0.81
CA ILE A 74 2.97 -8.24 2.20
C ILE A 74 3.08 -9.40 3.17
N LEU A 75 3.24 -10.64 2.69
CA LEU A 75 3.23 -11.86 3.49
C LEU A 75 4.65 -12.40 3.79
N PHE A 76 5.71 -11.88 3.18
CA PHE A 76 7.08 -12.28 3.54
C PHE A 76 7.43 -12.12 5.02
N PRO A 77 6.84 -11.18 5.80
CA PRO A 77 7.01 -11.19 7.24
C PRO A 77 6.55 -12.47 7.93
N LEU A 78 5.55 -13.19 7.39
CA LEU A 78 5.13 -14.49 7.92
C LEU A 78 6.17 -15.58 7.64
N GLU A 79 6.76 -15.59 6.47
CA GLU A 79 7.87 -16.50 6.13
C GLU A 79 9.08 -16.19 7.03
N ALA A 80 9.42 -14.91 7.19
CA ALA A 80 10.50 -14.49 8.08
C ALA A 80 10.29 -14.90 9.54
N LEU A 81 9.03 -14.93 10.02
CA LEU A 81 8.69 -15.49 11.34
C LEU A 81 8.86 -17.02 11.43
N GLY A 82 9.07 -17.71 10.31
CA GLY A 82 9.29 -19.15 10.26
C GLY A 82 8.11 -19.97 9.69
N MET A 83 7.15 -19.33 9.01
CA MET A 83 6.09 -20.05 8.32
C MET A 83 6.58 -20.60 6.96
N ASP A 84 6.13 -21.81 6.60
CA ASP A 84 6.33 -22.37 5.26
C ASP A 84 5.34 -21.69 4.28
N LEU A 85 5.81 -20.63 3.61
CA LEU A 85 5.06 -19.87 2.63
C LEU A 85 5.58 -20.18 1.22
N LYS A 86 4.67 -20.52 0.32
CA LYS A 86 4.91 -20.76 -1.11
C LYS A 86 3.86 -20.06 -1.95
N TYR A 87 4.16 -19.86 -3.23
CA TYR A 87 3.23 -19.24 -4.18
C TYR A 87 2.93 -20.16 -5.37
N ASN A 88 1.63 -20.52 -5.56
CA ASN A 88 1.17 -21.31 -6.71
C ASN A 88 -0.35 -21.13 -6.96
N PRO A 89 -0.80 -20.23 -7.81
CA PRO A 89 -0.23 -18.89 -8.10
C PRO A 89 -0.40 -17.91 -6.93
N GLY A 90 -1.20 -18.21 -5.91
CA GLY A 90 -1.40 -17.42 -4.69
C GLY A 90 -0.64 -17.99 -3.50
N PRO A 91 -0.68 -17.32 -2.34
CA PRO A 91 0.03 -17.78 -1.15
C PRO A 91 -0.56 -19.09 -0.60
N ILE A 92 0.32 -20.03 -0.31
CA ILE A 92 0.02 -21.32 0.30
C ILE A 92 0.88 -21.46 1.55
N PHE A 93 0.25 -21.78 2.67
CA PHE A 93 0.93 -22.03 3.93
C PHE A 93 0.88 -23.50 4.29
N GLY A 94 1.99 -24.09 4.70
CA GLY A 94 2.07 -25.47 5.14
C GLY A 94 1.26 -25.72 6.41
N LYS A 95 1.31 -24.78 7.36
CA LYS A 95 0.49 -24.77 8.58
C LYS A 95 0.14 -23.33 8.97
N PHE A 96 -0.99 -23.13 9.65
CA PHE A 96 -1.36 -21.83 10.21
C PHE A 96 -0.83 -21.66 11.64
N ILE A 97 -0.59 -20.40 12.02
CA ILE A 97 -0.18 -20.05 13.38
C ILE A 97 -1.35 -20.28 14.35
N ASN A 98 -1.06 -20.98 15.45
CA ASN A 98 -1.99 -21.23 16.55
C ASN A 98 -1.22 -21.36 17.87
N ASN A 99 -1.91 -21.62 18.98
CA ASN A 99 -1.27 -21.73 20.30
C ASN A 99 -0.17 -22.81 20.37
N ALA A 100 -0.30 -23.90 19.60
CA ALA A 100 0.63 -25.02 19.69
C ALA A 100 1.99 -24.73 19.02
N ASN A 101 2.03 -23.85 18.00
CA ASN A 101 3.25 -23.49 17.27
C ASN A 101 3.69 -22.03 17.45
N TYR A 102 3.02 -21.26 18.31
CA TYR A 102 3.36 -19.86 18.55
C TYR A 102 4.80 -19.65 19.04
N ASP A 103 5.28 -20.53 19.91
CA ASP A 103 6.60 -20.40 20.51
C ASP A 103 7.73 -20.84 19.55
N GLU A 104 7.39 -21.48 18.42
CA GLU A 104 8.32 -21.79 17.32
C GLU A 104 8.64 -20.55 16.46
N LEU A 105 7.81 -19.50 16.53
CA LEU A 105 8.01 -18.28 15.73
C LEU A 105 9.24 -17.50 16.21
N LYS A 106 10.05 -17.07 15.23
CA LYS A 106 11.20 -16.19 15.49
C LYS A 106 10.82 -14.90 16.22
N THR A 107 11.78 -14.27 16.86
CA THR A 107 11.66 -12.88 17.34
C THR A 107 11.67 -11.91 16.17
N ALA A 108 11.28 -10.67 16.40
CA ALA A 108 11.32 -9.62 15.37
C ALA A 108 12.77 -9.33 14.91
N GLU A 109 13.72 -9.38 15.84
CA GLU A 109 15.14 -9.16 15.60
C GLU A 109 15.75 -10.25 14.72
N GLU A 110 15.37 -11.50 14.91
CA GLU A 110 15.82 -12.63 14.08
C GLU A 110 15.13 -12.60 12.71
N ALA A 111 13.81 -12.37 12.69
CA ALA A 111 13.02 -12.43 11.47
C ALA A 111 13.34 -11.29 10.47
N VAL A 112 13.67 -10.08 10.95
CA VAL A 112 13.95 -8.95 10.05
C VAL A 112 15.19 -9.19 9.18
N ILE A 113 16.10 -10.05 9.58
CA ILE A 113 17.28 -10.42 8.81
C ILE A 113 16.88 -11.08 7.49
N ASP A 114 15.83 -11.91 7.52
CA ASP A 114 15.31 -12.59 6.33
C ASP A 114 14.57 -11.63 5.36
N LEU A 115 14.37 -10.36 5.75
CA LEU A 115 13.74 -9.32 4.91
C LEU A 115 14.77 -8.35 4.30
N THR A 116 16.07 -8.58 4.46
CA THR A 116 17.13 -7.66 3.96
C THR A 116 17.14 -7.54 2.44
N PHE A 117 16.65 -8.53 1.69
CA PHE A 117 16.47 -8.44 0.24
C PHE A 117 15.59 -7.25 -0.18
N GLN A 118 14.61 -6.85 0.66
CA GLN A 118 13.78 -5.66 0.40
C GLN A 118 14.60 -4.37 0.50
N SER A 119 15.55 -4.32 1.45
CA SER A 119 16.50 -3.22 1.60
C SER A 119 17.39 -3.08 0.36
N GLU A 120 17.95 -4.19 -0.09
CA GLU A 120 18.81 -4.22 -1.26
C GLU A 120 18.04 -3.85 -2.53
N ALA A 121 16.84 -4.38 -2.71
CA ALA A 121 15.95 -4.03 -3.81
C ALA A 121 15.64 -2.52 -3.85
N LEU A 122 15.37 -1.90 -2.70
CA LEU A 122 15.12 -0.45 -2.62
C LEU A 122 16.35 0.36 -3.02
N LYS A 123 17.54 -0.02 -2.56
CA LYS A 123 18.81 0.66 -2.92
C LYS A 123 19.05 0.59 -4.42
N ILE A 124 18.96 -0.61 -5.01
CA ILE A 124 19.16 -0.80 -6.45
C ILE A 124 18.08 -0.06 -7.24
N THR A 125 16.81 -0.16 -6.82
CA THR A 125 15.71 0.60 -7.46
C THR A 125 16.02 2.10 -7.44
N ARG A 126 16.48 2.66 -6.31
CA ARG A 126 16.81 4.08 -6.22
C ARG A 126 17.95 4.48 -7.15
N GLU A 127 18.94 3.62 -7.35
CA GLU A 127 20.09 3.87 -8.24
C GLU A 127 19.66 3.99 -9.71
N ILE A 128 18.78 3.08 -10.16
CA ILE A 128 18.36 3.00 -11.57
C ILE A 128 17.13 3.87 -11.89
N LEU A 129 16.34 4.26 -10.88
CA LEU A 129 15.13 5.06 -11.05
C LEU A 129 15.49 6.50 -11.44
N PRO A 130 14.82 7.11 -12.44
CA PRO A 130 15.02 8.51 -12.80
C PRO A 130 14.91 9.43 -11.58
N LYS A 131 15.78 10.44 -11.50
CA LYS A 131 15.89 11.33 -10.33
C LYS A 131 14.64 12.15 -10.03
N ASN A 132 13.80 12.34 -11.03
CA ASN A 132 12.50 13.03 -10.91
C ASN A 132 11.34 12.11 -10.54
N LYS A 133 11.61 10.85 -10.20
CA LYS A 133 10.61 9.87 -9.73
C LYS A 133 10.83 9.59 -8.25
N SER A 134 9.73 9.46 -7.51
CA SER A 134 9.75 9.06 -6.11
C SER A 134 9.83 7.53 -5.95
N LEU A 135 10.32 7.08 -4.81
CA LEU A 135 10.37 5.67 -4.44
C LEU A 135 9.74 5.47 -3.07
N ILE A 136 8.75 4.58 -2.99
CA ILE A 136 8.08 4.22 -1.74
C ILE A 136 8.26 2.74 -1.43
N GLY A 137 8.23 2.44 -0.13
CA GLY A 137 8.15 1.08 0.36
C GLY A 137 6.72 0.71 0.78
N PHE A 138 6.53 -0.52 1.22
CA PHE A 138 5.28 -0.95 1.84
C PHE A 138 5.46 -2.15 2.76
N VAL A 139 4.49 -2.31 3.66
CA VAL A 139 4.31 -3.51 4.48
C VAL A 139 2.83 -3.90 4.49
N GLY A 140 2.54 -5.16 4.77
CA GLY A 140 1.17 -5.57 5.10
C GLY A 140 0.71 -4.95 6.42
N GLY A 141 -0.56 -4.60 6.53
CA GLY A 141 -1.13 -4.19 7.81
C GLY A 141 -1.16 -5.35 8.79
N PRO A 142 -1.03 -5.09 10.11
CA PRO A 142 -0.95 -6.14 11.10
C PRO A 142 -2.13 -7.10 11.09
N TRP A 143 -3.34 -6.57 10.87
CA TRP A 143 -4.53 -7.41 10.80
C TRP A 143 -4.52 -8.32 9.56
N THR A 144 -4.16 -7.78 8.41
CA THR A 144 -4.02 -8.55 7.16
C THR A 144 -2.99 -9.66 7.32
N VAL A 145 -1.81 -9.34 7.86
CA VAL A 145 -0.75 -10.34 8.11
C VAL A 145 -1.22 -11.42 9.09
N ALA A 146 -1.86 -11.04 10.20
CA ALA A 146 -2.43 -12.00 11.15
C ALA A 146 -3.51 -12.87 10.54
N SER A 147 -4.40 -12.28 9.73
CA SER A 147 -5.49 -12.96 9.03
C SER A 147 -4.98 -14.07 8.11
N TYR A 148 -3.94 -13.79 7.35
CA TYR A 148 -3.29 -14.81 6.52
C TYR A 148 -2.53 -15.84 7.34
N GLY A 149 -1.73 -15.41 8.32
CA GLY A 149 -0.92 -16.30 9.15
C GLY A 149 -1.74 -17.29 9.99
N THR A 150 -2.94 -16.92 10.41
CA THR A 150 -3.83 -17.77 11.21
C THR A 150 -4.92 -18.47 10.38
N GLY A 151 -5.05 -18.16 9.09
CA GLY A 151 -6.10 -18.71 8.22
C GLY A 151 -7.48 -18.06 8.39
N MET A 152 -7.59 -16.95 9.12
CA MET A 152 -8.85 -16.20 9.26
C MET A 152 -9.42 -15.76 7.91
N ASN A 153 -8.58 -15.39 6.96
CA ASN A 153 -8.98 -15.02 5.60
C ASN A 153 -9.68 -16.16 4.84
N LYS A 154 -9.43 -17.42 5.24
CA LYS A 154 -10.08 -18.63 4.70
C LYS A 154 -11.22 -19.12 5.60
N GLY A 155 -11.57 -18.41 6.66
CA GLY A 155 -12.62 -18.82 7.60
C GLY A 155 -12.21 -19.99 8.54
N VAL A 156 -10.92 -20.31 8.63
CA VAL A 156 -10.43 -21.47 9.41
C VAL A 156 -10.46 -21.19 10.91
N ASN A 157 -10.11 -19.97 11.35
CA ASN A 157 -10.01 -19.62 12.77
C ASN A 157 -10.53 -18.21 13.02
N HIS A 158 -11.06 -17.95 14.23
CA HIS A 158 -11.39 -16.64 14.82
C HIS A 158 -11.98 -15.61 13.85
N LYS A 159 -13.30 -15.51 13.80
CA LYS A 159 -14.04 -14.51 13.03
C LYS A 159 -13.72 -13.09 13.52
N GLY A 160 -12.68 -12.48 12.98
CA GLY A 160 -12.45 -11.03 13.10
C GLY A 160 -12.38 -10.44 14.53
N ASN A 161 -12.21 -11.27 15.56
CA ASN A 161 -12.23 -10.81 16.94
C ASN A 161 -10.83 -10.31 17.37
N PHE A 162 -10.63 -9.00 17.27
CA PHE A 162 -9.41 -8.32 17.72
C PHE A 162 -9.10 -8.55 19.23
N LYS A 163 -10.12 -8.77 20.06
CA LYS A 163 -9.98 -8.99 21.52
C LYS A 163 -9.72 -10.44 21.89
N ASN A 164 -9.57 -11.34 20.94
CA ASN A 164 -9.10 -12.68 21.22
C ASN A 164 -7.67 -12.62 21.76
N ASP A 165 -7.44 -13.18 22.93
CA ASP A 165 -6.15 -13.12 23.65
C ASP A 165 -4.97 -13.62 22.81
N PHE A 166 -5.17 -14.69 22.03
CA PHE A 166 -4.15 -15.24 21.15
C PHE A 166 -3.84 -14.29 19.99
N ILE A 167 -4.86 -13.74 19.32
CA ILE A 167 -4.68 -12.79 18.23
C ILE A 167 -4.01 -11.51 18.73
N PHE A 168 -4.44 -10.99 19.87
CA PHE A 168 -3.84 -9.81 20.46
C PHE A 168 -2.35 -10.05 20.84
N LYS A 169 -2.05 -11.23 21.43
CA LYS A 169 -0.66 -11.65 21.72
C LYS A 169 0.18 -11.74 20.43
N LEU A 170 -0.36 -12.38 19.39
CA LEU A 170 0.33 -12.52 18.09
C LEU A 170 0.64 -11.16 17.47
N LEU A 171 -0.34 -10.26 17.44
CA LEU A 171 -0.18 -8.90 16.92
C LEU A 171 0.89 -8.13 17.70
N THR A 172 0.77 -8.08 19.02
CA THR A 172 1.61 -7.20 19.86
C THR A 172 3.01 -7.74 20.13
N LYS A 173 3.24 -9.05 20.08
CA LYS A 173 4.51 -9.69 20.43
C LYS A 173 5.31 -10.22 19.25
N LYS A 174 4.68 -10.41 18.09
CA LYS A 174 5.36 -10.95 16.90
C LYS A 174 5.21 -10.04 15.67
N ILE A 175 3.98 -9.79 15.22
CA ILE A 175 3.73 -9.12 13.93
C ILE A 175 4.11 -7.64 13.99
N ILE A 176 3.54 -6.87 14.90
CA ILE A 176 3.80 -5.42 14.99
C ILE A 176 5.29 -5.11 15.24
N PRO A 177 6.01 -5.79 16.16
CA PRO A 177 7.44 -5.59 16.30
C PRO A 177 8.23 -5.85 15.02
N LEU A 178 7.93 -6.94 14.29
CA LEU A 178 8.59 -7.24 13.02
C LEU A 178 8.28 -6.19 11.94
N LEU A 179 7.01 -5.81 11.79
CA LEU A 179 6.63 -4.79 10.82
C LEU A 179 7.28 -3.44 11.11
N LYS A 180 7.43 -3.07 12.39
CA LYS A 180 8.17 -1.89 12.80
C LYS A 180 9.62 -1.93 12.31
N ARG A 181 10.33 -3.05 12.54
CA ARG A 181 11.70 -3.25 12.04
C ARG A 181 11.78 -3.22 10.52
N ASN A 182 10.78 -3.79 9.84
CA ASN A 182 10.74 -3.76 8.38
C ASN A 182 10.52 -2.34 7.83
N ILE A 183 9.67 -1.53 8.47
CA ILE A 183 9.50 -0.11 8.11
C ILE A 183 10.82 0.65 8.31
N GLU A 184 11.51 0.46 9.45
CA GLU A 184 12.84 1.03 9.72
C GLU A 184 13.85 0.65 8.62
N LEU A 185 13.88 -0.63 8.24
CA LEU A 185 14.74 -1.17 7.19
C LEU A 185 14.48 -0.49 5.85
N GLN A 186 13.23 -0.36 5.44
CA GLN A 186 12.85 0.24 4.15
C GLN A 186 13.14 1.74 4.11
N ILE A 187 12.85 2.48 5.18
CA ILE A 187 13.15 3.92 5.27
C ILE A 187 14.67 4.16 5.19
N SER A 188 15.46 3.41 5.96
CA SER A 188 16.93 3.53 5.95
C SER A 188 17.55 3.16 4.60
N SER A 189 16.82 2.42 3.75
CA SER A 189 17.25 1.98 2.43
C SER A 189 16.78 2.89 1.29
N GLY A 190 16.18 4.05 1.61
CA GLY A 190 15.86 5.08 0.63
C GLY A 190 14.38 5.18 0.25
N ALA A 191 13.47 4.44 0.88
CA ALA A 191 12.05 4.69 0.73
C ALA A 191 11.69 6.07 1.31
N GLU A 192 11.03 6.91 0.52
CA GLU A 192 10.60 8.25 0.95
C GLU A 192 9.51 8.15 2.01
N ILE A 193 8.58 7.23 1.80
CA ILE A 193 7.58 6.78 2.78
C ILE A 193 7.38 5.27 2.65
N VAL A 194 6.77 4.66 3.66
CA VAL A 194 6.33 3.27 3.66
C VAL A 194 4.81 3.21 3.82
N MET A 195 4.10 2.56 2.90
CA MET A 195 2.66 2.35 3.00
C MET A 195 2.33 1.10 3.82
N ILE A 196 1.40 1.20 4.75
CA ILE A 196 0.79 0.05 5.42
C ILE A 196 -0.49 -0.31 4.68
N PHE A 197 -0.58 -1.52 4.11
CA PHE A 197 -1.76 -2.02 3.40
C PHE A 197 -2.53 -3.02 4.25
N ASP A 198 -3.68 -2.60 4.80
CA ASP A 198 -4.49 -3.39 5.72
C ASP A 198 -5.89 -3.73 5.16
N THR A 199 -5.89 -4.46 4.06
CA THR A 199 -7.12 -4.79 3.32
C THR A 199 -8.10 -5.63 4.16
N ASP A 200 -7.61 -6.61 4.94
CA ASP A 200 -8.43 -7.50 5.75
C ASP A 200 -8.95 -6.82 7.03
N ALA A 201 -8.55 -5.58 7.34
CA ALA A 201 -9.18 -4.79 8.39
C ALA A 201 -10.70 -4.63 8.19
N SER A 202 -11.19 -4.78 6.94
CA SER A 202 -12.62 -4.87 6.62
C SER A 202 -13.38 -5.97 7.37
N ARG A 203 -12.69 -6.94 7.94
CA ARG A 203 -13.25 -8.04 8.74
C ARG A 203 -13.47 -7.69 10.21
N ILE A 204 -12.98 -6.55 10.68
CA ILE A 204 -13.25 -6.04 12.03
C ILE A 204 -14.67 -5.50 12.04
N GLU A 205 -15.58 -6.17 12.77
CA GLU A 205 -17.02 -6.01 12.57
C GLU A 205 -17.59 -4.68 13.09
N ASN A 206 -17.03 -4.13 14.18
CA ASN A 206 -17.61 -2.95 14.81
C ASN A 206 -16.63 -1.77 14.92
N LYS A 207 -17.21 -0.56 14.99
CA LYS A 207 -16.46 0.70 15.02
C LYS A 207 -15.47 0.75 16.20
N LYS A 208 -15.90 0.31 17.40
CA LYS A 208 -15.04 0.37 18.59
C LYS A 208 -13.80 -0.49 18.44
N ASP A 209 -13.95 -1.74 17.98
CA ASP A 209 -12.82 -2.64 17.79
C ASP A 209 -11.91 -2.16 16.67
N PHE A 210 -12.46 -1.57 15.60
CA PHE A 210 -11.65 -0.93 14.56
C PHE A 210 -10.85 0.27 15.11
N TYR A 211 -11.45 1.11 15.96
CA TYR A 211 -10.74 2.23 16.60
C TYR A 211 -9.65 1.74 17.54
N ASP A 212 -9.95 0.76 18.41
CA ASP A 212 -8.96 0.18 19.34
C ASP A 212 -7.76 -0.42 18.56
N TYR A 213 -8.05 -1.13 17.48
CA TYR A 213 -7.04 -1.67 16.56
C TYR A 213 -6.24 -0.56 15.84
N SER A 214 -6.92 0.42 15.28
CA SER A 214 -6.29 1.52 14.56
C SER A 214 -5.38 2.33 15.46
N ASN A 215 -5.78 2.53 16.74
CA ASN A 215 -4.93 3.17 17.74
C ASN A 215 -3.67 2.33 18.05
N LEU A 216 -3.80 1.01 18.13
CA LEU A 216 -2.64 0.13 18.30
C LEU A 216 -1.64 0.27 17.13
N VAL A 217 -2.15 0.30 15.88
CA VAL A 217 -1.33 0.53 14.69
C VAL A 217 -0.69 1.91 14.71
N TYR A 218 -1.48 2.95 15.02
CA TYR A 218 -1.02 4.33 15.06
C TYR A 218 0.15 4.52 16.05
N GLU A 219 -0.01 4.09 17.29
CA GLU A 219 0.99 4.26 18.34
C GLU A 219 2.29 3.47 18.06
N ASN A 220 2.20 2.30 17.40
CA ASN A 220 3.35 1.41 17.24
C ASN A 220 4.02 1.49 15.86
N LEU A 221 3.27 1.76 14.78
CA LEU A 221 3.78 1.69 13.41
C LEU A 221 3.71 3.04 12.65
N ILE A 222 3.01 4.05 13.17
CA ILE A 222 2.90 5.35 12.50
C ILE A 222 3.64 6.41 13.28
N LYS A 223 3.25 6.66 14.50
CA LYS A 223 3.79 7.71 15.37
C LYS A 223 5.34 7.68 15.53
N PRO A 224 6.00 6.50 15.62
CA PRO A 224 7.46 6.45 15.72
C PRO A 224 8.22 6.96 14.49
N PHE A 225 7.57 7.13 13.34
CA PHE A 225 8.23 7.39 12.05
C PHE A 225 7.99 8.79 11.45
N ASP A 226 7.50 9.71 12.21
CA ASP A 226 7.31 11.13 11.86
C ASP A 226 7.12 11.41 10.35
N ARG A 227 5.90 11.30 9.85
CA ARG A 227 5.53 11.56 8.43
C ARG A 227 6.21 10.65 7.40
N LYS A 228 6.71 9.49 7.84
CA LYS A 228 7.31 8.49 6.92
C LYS A 228 6.38 7.31 6.63
N VAL A 229 5.20 7.28 7.23
CA VAL A 229 4.26 6.17 7.06
C VAL A 229 2.92 6.68 6.52
N GLY A 230 2.45 6.06 5.43
CA GLY A 230 1.08 6.18 4.94
C GLY A 230 0.26 4.95 5.32
N PHE A 231 -1.07 5.08 5.35
CA PHE A 231 -1.95 3.99 5.73
C PHE A 231 -3.09 3.79 4.73
N PHE A 232 -3.41 2.54 4.44
CA PHE A 232 -4.58 2.14 3.68
C PHE A 232 -5.30 1.00 4.40
N ALA A 233 -6.58 1.17 4.68
CA ALA A 233 -7.45 0.09 5.12
C ALA A 233 -8.74 0.09 4.30
N LYS A 234 -9.17 -1.08 3.86
CA LYS A 234 -10.49 -1.25 3.25
C LYS A 234 -11.53 -1.38 4.36
N HIS A 235 -11.97 -0.26 4.94
CA HIS A 235 -12.90 -0.26 6.06
C HIS A 235 -13.80 0.99 6.06
N PRO A 236 -15.11 0.87 6.35
CA PRO A 236 -16.04 2.01 6.35
C PRO A 236 -15.70 3.10 7.38
N PHE A 237 -14.99 2.76 8.45
CA PHE A 237 -14.57 3.70 9.50
C PHE A 237 -13.14 4.23 9.33
N ASN A 238 -12.45 3.91 8.23
CA ASN A 238 -11.10 4.38 7.93
C ASN A 238 -11.01 5.91 7.94
N TYR A 239 -12.03 6.54 7.38
CA TYR A 239 -12.17 7.99 7.36
C TYR A 239 -12.18 8.60 8.77
N ASP A 240 -13.09 8.15 9.62
CA ASP A 240 -13.32 8.77 10.94
C ASP A 240 -12.04 8.79 11.78
N PHE A 241 -11.39 7.63 11.92
CA PHE A 241 -10.20 7.52 12.76
C PHE A 241 -9.00 8.29 12.20
N PHE A 242 -8.60 8.00 10.96
CA PHE A 242 -7.33 8.52 10.44
C PHE A 242 -7.41 9.98 10.01
N ILE A 243 -8.55 10.46 9.48
CA ILE A 243 -8.73 11.87 9.15
C ILE A 243 -8.80 12.73 10.42
N GLU A 244 -9.51 12.28 11.44
CA GLU A 244 -9.55 13.00 12.72
C GLU A 244 -8.16 13.11 13.33
N ASN A 245 -7.42 11.99 13.37
CA ASN A 245 -6.06 11.99 13.91
C ASN A 245 -5.10 12.86 13.09
N ILE A 246 -5.08 12.76 11.76
CA ILE A 246 -4.17 13.54 10.93
C ILE A 246 -4.45 15.05 11.03
N ASN A 247 -5.72 15.43 11.21
CA ASN A 247 -6.10 16.84 11.34
C ASN A 247 -5.86 17.41 12.73
N SER A 248 -6.03 16.61 13.79
CA SER A 248 -5.89 17.04 15.20
C SER A 248 -4.46 17.01 15.71
N SER A 249 -3.58 16.23 15.10
CA SER A 249 -2.21 16.06 15.54
C SER A 249 -1.39 17.32 15.32
N GLU A 250 -0.84 17.88 16.39
CA GLU A 250 0.21 18.91 16.30
C GLU A 250 1.51 18.30 15.73
N ASP A 251 1.77 17.05 16.10
CA ASP A 251 2.86 16.23 15.59
C ASP A 251 2.43 15.57 14.28
N LYS A 252 3.05 15.93 13.21
CA LYS A 252 2.76 15.49 11.83
C LYS A 252 3.16 14.03 11.59
N THR A 253 2.55 13.09 12.28
CA THR A 253 3.00 11.70 12.36
C THR A 253 2.67 10.84 11.14
N LEU A 254 1.49 11.04 10.50
CA LEU A 254 1.06 10.29 9.30
C LEU A 254 1.37 11.07 8.02
N SER A 255 1.97 10.41 7.02
CA SER A 255 2.23 11.02 5.69
C SER A 255 0.96 11.23 4.90
N GLY A 256 0.00 10.32 5.00
CA GLY A 256 -1.25 10.38 4.27
C GLY A 256 -2.03 9.08 4.33
N ILE A 257 -3.19 9.08 3.69
CA ILE A 257 -4.17 8.01 3.77
C ILE A 257 -4.62 7.62 2.36
N GLY A 258 -4.65 6.31 2.09
CA GLY A 258 -5.29 5.74 0.92
C GLY A 258 -6.73 5.33 1.21
N PHE A 259 -7.61 5.51 0.23
CA PHE A 259 -9.02 5.17 0.34
C PHE A 259 -9.48 4.27 -0.79
N ASP A 260 -10.41 3.38 -0.51
CA ASP A 260 -11.08 2.59 -1.54
C ASP A 260 -12.16 3.42 -2.27
N HIS A 261 -12.69 2.86 -3.35
CA HIS A 261 -13.65 3.53 -4.23
C HIS A 261 -15.05 3.75 -3.63
N THR A 262 -15.31 3.29 -2.41
CA THR A 262 -16.59 3.51 -1.74
C THR A 262 -16.73 4.91 -1.13
N PHE A 263 -15.61 5.63 -1.02
CA PHE A 263 -15.57 7.00 -0.53
C PHE A 263 -15.60 8.02 -1.69
N GLN A 264 -16.20 9.17 -1.45
CA GLN A 264 -16.14 10.29 -2.39
C GLN A 264 -14.84 11.08 -2.21
N ILE A 265 -13.91 10.99 -3.19
CA ILE A 265 -12.56 11.57 -3.08
C ILE A 265 -12.57 13.09 -2.89
N SER A 266 -13.48 13.80 -3.55
CA SER A 266 -13.60 15.27 -3.44
C SER A 266 -13.95 15.71 -2.01
N ASP A 267 -14.76 14.93 -1.29
CA ASP A 267 -15.09 15.21 0.11
C ASP A 267 -13.90 14.93 1.03
N LEU A 268 -13.18 13.83 0.78
CA LEU A 268 -11.95 13.49 1.52
C LEU A 268 -10.90 14.60 1.38
N LEU A 269 -10.70 15.12 0.17
CA LEU A 269 -9.75 16.18 -0.11
C LEU A 269 -10.08 17.46 0.64
N LYS A 270 -11.37 17.87 0.69
CA LYS A 270 -11.84 19.03 1.46
C LYS A 270 -11.64 18.88 2.96
N LYS A 271 -11.90 17.67 3.47
CA LYS A 271 -11.88 17.40 4.91
C LYS A 271 -10.49 17.13 5.46
N THR A 272 -9.58 16.58 4.65
CA THR A 272 -8.19 16.33 5.06
C THR A 272 -7.39 17.62 4.98
N LYS A 273 -6.79 18.03 6.08
CA LYS A 273 -6.01 19.29 6.15
C LYS A 273 -4.49 19.06 6.17
N ARG A 274 -4.03 17.84 6.37
CA ARG A 274 -2.61 17.47 6.44
C ARG A 274 -2.36 16.15 5.72
N GLY A 275 -1.14 15.95 5.22
CA GLY A 275 -0.75 14.74 4.51
C GLY A 275 -1.51 14.56 3.18
N PHE A 276 -1.20 13.48 2.50
CA PHE A 276 -1.84 13.16 1.21
C PHE A 276 -3.13 12.35 1.38
N VAL A 277 -3.99 12.47 0.37
CA VAL A 277 -5.16 11.59 0.14
C VAL A 277 -4.90 10.85 -1.17
N GLN A 278 -4.74 9.51 -1.09
CA GLN A 278 -4.47 8.68 -2.26
C GLN A 278 -5.71 7.91 -2.69
N GLY A 279 -5.91 7.88 -3.97
CA GLY A 279 -6.92 7.07 -4.63
C GLY A 279 -7.82 7.93 -5.53
N ASN A 280 -9.03 7.47 -5.79
CA ASN A 280 -9.61 6.18 -5.40
C ASN A 280 -10.50 5.64 -6.53
N PHE A 281 -10.06 5.84 -7.78
CA PHE A 281 -10.82 5.33 -8.92
C PHE A 281 -11.07 3.82 -8.78
N ASN A 282 -12.27 3.36 -9.13
CA ASN A 282 -12.60 1.93 -9.00
C ASN A 282 -11.79 1.09 -9.99
N GLN A 283 -10.91 0.25 -9.46
CA GLN A 283 -10.02 -0.62 -10.24
C GLN A 283 -10.77 -1.63 -11.13
N GLU A 284 -12.02 -1.96 -10.80
CA GLU A 284 -12.84 -2.88 -11.60
C GLU A 284 -13.28 -2.23 -12.91
N ILE A 285 -13.45 -0.93 -12.92
CA ILE A 285 -13.84 -0.18 -14.13
C ILE A 285 -12.71 -0.22 -15.16
N LEU A 286 -11.44 -0.18 -14.73
CA LEU A 286 -10.32 -0.28 -15.67
C LEU A 286 -10.27 -1.61 -16.44
N THR A 287 -11.02 -2.63 -16.04
CA THR A 287 -11.13 -3.91 -16.79
C THR A 287 -12.21 -3.89 -17.87
N LYS A 288 -13.00 -2.82 -17.97
CA LYS A 288 -14.12 -2.69 -18.87
C LYS A 288 -13.68 -2.19 -20.27
N PRO A 289 -14.56 -2.28 -21.28
CA PRO A 289 -14.30 -1.62 -22.56
C PRO A 289 -13.95 -0.14 -22.40
N LEU A 290 -13.06 0.36 -23.25
CA LEU A 290 -12.49 1.71 -23.13
C LEU A 290 -13.57 2.81 -23.05
N ASP A 291 -14.70 2.68 -23.75
CA ASP A 291 -15.77 3.68 -23.71
C ASP A 291 -16.47 3.76 -22.34
N GLU A 292 -16.58 2.62 -21.63
CA GLU A 292 -17.08 2.61 -20.26
C GLU A 292 -16.06 3.27 -19.30
N VAL A 293 -14.77 3.01 -19.53
CA VAL A 293 -13.69 3.65 -18.75
C VAL A 293 -13.71 5.16 -18.95
N LYS A 294 -13.85 5.64 -20.17
CA LYS A 294 -13.94 7.08 -20.50
C LYS A 294 -15.04 7.75 -19.70
N LYS A 295 -16.27 7.21 -19.82
CA LYS A 295 -17.43 7.76 -19.12
C LYS A 295 -17.23 7.80 -17.60
N ALA A 296 -16.79 6.70 -17.02
CA ALA A 296 -16.59 6.62 -15.57
C ALA A 296 -15.45 7.51 -15.09
N LEU A 297 -14.42 7.73 -15.92
CA LEU A 297 -13.32 8.62 -15.59
C LEU A 297 -13.77 10.09 -15.62
N ASP A 298 -14.60 10.48 -16.57
CA ASP A 298 -15.21 11.83 -16.62
C ASP A 298 -16.05 12.09 -15.37
N GLU A 299 -16.91 11.13 -14.98
CA GLU A 299 -17.72 11.20 -13.75
C GLU A 299 -16.86 11.29 -12.46
N TYR A 300 -15.70 10.61 -12.44
CA TYR A 300 -14.76 10.68 -11.33
C TYR A 300 -14.03 12.02 -11.25
N ILE A 301 -13.66 12.60 -12.38
CA ILE A 301 -12.88 13.83 -12.50
C ILE A 301 -13.73 15.07 -12.18
N GLU A 302 -15.00 15.10 -12.62
CA GLU A 302 -15.88 16.27 -12.54
C GLU A 302 -15.95 16.89 -11.14
N PRO A 303 -16.23 16.15 -10.04
CA PRO A 303 -16.28 16.72 -8.71
C PRO A 303 -14.92 17.20 -8.19
N ILE A 304 -13.81 16.66 -8.71
CA ILE A 304 -12.46 17.09 -8.34
C ILE A 304 -12.10 18.40 -9.06
N LEU A 305 -12.51 18.56 -10.32
CA LEU A 305 -12.30 19.80 -11.06
C LEU A 305 -12.99 20.99 -10.43
N SER A 306 -14.13 20.77 -9.77
CA SER A 306 -14.88 21.81 -9.07
C SER A 306 -14.21 22.32 -7.80
N LEU A 307 -13.13 21.67 -7.34
CA LEU A 307 -12.39 22.07 -6.15
C LEU A 307 -11.36 23.16 -6.46
N ASP A 308 -11.15 24.05 -5.51
CA ASP A 308 -10.02 24.96 -5.53
C ASP A 308 -8.68 24.21 -5.44
N LEU A 309 -7.60 24.82 -5.93
CA LEU A 309 -6.26 24.24 -5.87
C LEU A 309 -5.82 23.90 -4.44
N SER A 310 -6.23 24.71 -3.45
CA SER A 310 -5.96 24.48 -2.04
C SER A 310 -6.68 23.24 -1.49
N ASP A 311 -7.91 22.98 -1.92
CA ASP A 311 -8.66 21.80 -1.53
C ASP A 311 -8.11 20.53 -2.21
N ARG A 312 -7.63 20.64 -3.47
CA ARG A 312 -6.95 19.55 -4.18
C ARG A 312 -5.53 19.28 -3.69
N ALA A 313 -4.95 20.18 -2.92
CA ALA A 313 -3.62 19.99 -2.35
C ALA A 313 -3.58 18.68 -1.54
N GLY A 314 -2.58 17.86 -1.79
CA GLY A 314 -2.46 16.55 -1.17
C GLY A 314 -3.11 15.41 -1.95
N TRP A 315 -3.78 15.66 -3.08
CA TRP A 315 -4.28 14.57 -3.90
C TRP A 315 -3.14 13.81 -4.60
N VAL A 316 -3.10 12.50 -4.35
CA VAL A 316 -2.28 11.52 -5.06
C VAL A 316 -3.25 10.66 -5.86
N CYS A 317 -3.27 10.86 -7.17
CA CYS A 317 -4.22 10.17 -8.05
C CYS A 317 -3.86 8.69 -8.18
N GLY A 318 -4.86 7.83 -8.10
CA GLY A 318 -4.67 6.39 -8.22
C GLY A 318 -5.97 5.62 -8.06
N LEU A 319 -5.84 4.32 -7.85
CA LEU A 319 -6.96 3.41 -7.73
C LEU A 319 -7.37 3.22 -6.26
N GLY A 320 -8.63 2.81 -6.06
CA GLY A 320 -9.17 2.48 -4.74
C GLY A 320 -8.71 1.12 -4.20
N HIS A 321 -8.00 0.34 -5.00
CA HIS A 321 -7.35 -0.93 -4.63
C HIS A 321 -6.28 -1.28 -5.67
N GLY A 322 -5.58 -2.40 -5.49
CA GLY A 322 -4.59 -2.88 -6.46
C GLY A 322 -5.19 -3.15 -7.83
N ILE A 323 -4.49 -2.73 -8.88
CA ILE A 323 -4.88 -2.99 -10.27
C ILE A 323 -5.11 -4.48 -10.51
N LEU A 324 -6.11 -4.81 -11.32
CA LEU A 324 -6.52 -6.20 -11.57
C LEU A 324 -5.73 -6.81 -12.73
N LYS A 325 -5.50 -8.13 -12.65
CA LYS A 325 -4.73 -8.89 -13.65
C LYS A 325 -5.31 -8.87 -15.08
N THR A 326 -6.58 -8.52 -15.20
CA THR A 326 -7.32 -8.47 -16.48
C THR A 326 -7.46 -7.05 -17.02
N THR A 327 -6.82 -6.07 -16.41
CA THR A 327 -6.83 -4.69 -16.88
C THR A 327 -6.02 -4.56 -18.17
N PRO A 328 -6.60 -4.03 -19.27
CA PRO A 328 -5.84 -3.71 -20.49
C PRO A 328 -4.85 -2.57 -20.22
N GLU A 329 -3.63 -2.67 -20.76
CA GLU A 329 -2.62 -1.60 -20.65
C GLU A 329 -3.09 -0.30 -21.32
N GLU A 330 -3.86 -0.39 -22.39
CA GLU A 330 -4.49 0.75 -23.05
C GLU A 330 -5.35 1.57 -22.09
N ASN A 331 -6.12 0.92 -21.23
CA ASN A 331 -6.95 1.60 -20.23
C ASN A 331 -6.11 2.32 -19.17
N VAL A 332 -4.95 1.76 -18.82
CA VAL A 332 -4.00 2.40 -17.89
C VAL A 332 -3.40 3.66 -18.53
N SER A 333 -2.94 3.53 -19.78
CA SER A 333 -2.38 4.65 -20.54
C SER A 333 -3.41 5.76 -20.69
N TYR A 334 -4.64 5.41 -21.10
CA TYR A 334 -5.73 6.36 -21.25
C TYR A 334 -6.05 7.10 -19.93
N PHE A 335 -6.12 6.37 -18.81
CA PHE A 335 -6.34 6.97 -17.49
C PHE A 335 -5.27 8.03 -17.17
N ILE A 336 -3.99 7.68 -17.31
CA ILE A 336 -2.87 8.56 -16.97
C ILE A 336 -2.85 9.79 -17.88
N GLU A 337 -3.01 9.61 -19.19
CA GLU A 337 -3.05 10.70 -20.16
C GLU A 337 -4.21 11.65 -19.89
N THR A 338 -5.40 11.12 -19.59
CA THR A 338 -6.58 11.92 -19.28
C THR A 338 -6.36 12.76 -18.03
N ILE A 339 -5.86 12.18 -16.93
CA ILE A 339 -5.55 12.94 -15.70
C ILE A 339 -4.52 14.04 -15.99
N ARG A 340 -3.42 13.72 -16.68
CA ARG A 340 -2.38 14.71 -17.01
C ARG A 340 -2.90 15.83 -17.91
N ASN A 341 -3.76 15.53 -18.87
CA ASN A 341 -4.32 16.53 -19.79
C ASN A 341 -5.36 17.42 -19.12
N THR A 342 -6.17 16.87 -18.23
CA THR A 342 -7.24 17.60 -17.54
C THR A 342 -6.72 18.53 -16.46
N PHE A 343 -5.66 18.15 -15.76
CA PHE A 343 -5.12 18.89 -14.61
C PHE A 343 -3.77 19.60 -14.93
N LYS A 344 -3.66 20.21 -16.09
CA LYS A 344 -2.49 21.03 -16.51
C LYS A 344 -2.45 22.41 -15.85
#